data_9ea50d7175d16ed53cccba5f42794880
#
_entry.id   9ea50d7175d16ed53cccba5f42794880
#
_cell.length_a   1.000
_cell.length_b   1.000
_cell.length_c   1.000
_cell.angle_alpha   90.00
_cell.angle_beta   90.00
_cell.angle_gamma   90.00
#
_symmetry.space_group_name_H-M   'P 1'
#
loop_
_entity.id
_entity.type
_entity.pdbx_description
1 polymer ?
#
loop_
_entity_poly.entity_id
_entity_poly.type
_entity_poly.pdbx_seq_one_letter_code
_entity_poly.pdbx_strand_id
1 'polypeptide(L)'
;VLSDKKDKIPAILHIDDTCRIQTVTSKQNKNYYDLISEFYKLTGVPILFNTSFNLAGDTMVETIEDAFRTVRNSDINYMYLPEIKKLISVPYNLGKSTKPCYNL
;
A
#
# COMPACT_ATOMS: atom_id res chain seq x y z
N VAL A 1 19.75 -0.11 -6.47
CA VAL A 1 19.09 -1.37 -6.89
C VAL A 1 19.92 -2.02 -8.00
N LEU A 2 19.97 -3.36 -8.03
CA LEU A 2 20.67 -4.08 -9.09
C LEU A 2 20.02 -3.81 -10.46
N SER A 3 20.83 -3.58 -11.48
CA SER A 3 20.35 -3.16 -12.82
C SER A 3 19.39 -4.15 -13.46
N ASP A 4 19.56 -5.45 -13.22
CA ASP A 4 18.68 -6.52 -13.74
C ASP A 4 17.34 -6.66 -12.99
N LYS A 5 17.11 -5.88 -11.93
CA LYS A 5 15.88 -5.91 -11.10
C LYS A 5 15.06 -4.62 -11.20
N LYS A 6 15.61 -3.55 -11.77
CA LYS A 6 14.95 -2.24 -11.82
C LYS A 6 13.58 -2.29 -12.50
N ASP A 7 13.49 -2.97 -13.63
CA ASP A 7 12.25 -3.07 -14.43
C ASP A 7 11.11 -3.80 -13.68
N LYS A 8 11.46 -4.55 -12.63
CA LYS A 8 10.47 -5.28 -11.82
C LYS A 8 9.84 -4.44 -10.71
N ILE A 9 10.46 -3.30 -10.36
CA ILE A 9 10.08 -2.49 -9.21
C ILE A 9 10.07 -0.98 -9.51
N PRO A 10 9.56 -0.53 -10.66
CA PRO A 10 9.66 0.88 -11.10
C PRO A 10 8.96 1.84 -10.12
N ALA A 11 7.91 1.40 -9.44
CA ALA A 11 7.11 2.25 -8.54
C ALA A 11 7.84 2.69 -7.26
N ILE A 12 8.93 2.04 -6.90
CA ILE A 12 9.68 2.33 -5.66
C ILE A 12 11.09 2.87 -5.91
N LEU A 13 11.45 3.11 -7.16
CA LEU A 13 12.75 3.66 -7.53
C LEU A 13 12.75 5.18 -7.49
N HIS A 14 13.78 5.75 -6.89
CA HIS A 14 14.12 7.15 -7.03
C HIS A 14 14.83 7.41 -8.37
N ILE A 15 14.97 8.69 -8.75
CA ILE A 15 15.59 9.09 -10.00
C ILE A 15 17.06 8.64 -10.14
N ASP A 16 17.72 8.39 -9.05
CA ASP A 16 19.10 7.90 -8.94
C ASP A 16 19.22 6.38 -8.85
N ASP A 17 18.12 5.66 -9.13
CA ASP A 17 18.03 4.19 -9.05
C ASP A 17 18.21 3.62 -7.62
N THR A 18 18.07 4.45 -6.61
CA THR A 18 18.00 3.99 -5.22
C THR A 18 16.57 3.72 -4.77
N CYS A 19 16.41 3.04 -3.66
CA CYS A 19 15.13 2.89 -2.98
C CYS A 19 15.32 2.81 -1.47
N ARG A 20 14.29 3.18 -0.72
CA ARG A 20 14.27 3.01 0.74
C ARG A 20 13.67 1.66 1.08
N ILE A 21 14.48 0.79 1.69
CA ILE A 21 14.06 -0.58 2.03
C ILE A 21 13.69 -0.65 3.51
N GLN A 22 12.58 -1.34 3.79
CA GLN A 22 12.20 -1.84 5.10
C GLN A 22 12.01 -3.35 4.99
N THR A 23 12.51 -4.10 5.97
CA THR A 23 12.35 -5.56 6.00
C THR A 23 11.41 -5.97 7.11
N VAL A 24 10.69 -7.07 6.91
CA VAL A 24 9.80 -7.65 7.90
C VAL A 24 10.04 -9.16 8.01
N THR A 25 10.03 -9.65 9.23
CA THR A 25 10.07 -11.10 9.50
C THR A 25 8.72 -11.56 10.04
N SER A 26 8.43 -12.86 9.94
CA SER A 26 7.21 -13.44 10.48
C SER A 26 7.05 -13.25 11.99
N LYS A 27 8.18 -13.08 12.71
CA LYS A 27 8.18 -12.80 14.15
C LYS A 27 7.79 -11.36 14.49
N GLN A 28 8.14 -10.41 13.61
CA GLN A 28 7.84 -8.98 13.81
C GLN A 28 6.40 -8.64 13.45
N ASN A 29 5.93 -9.09 12.28
CA ASN A 29 4.57 -8.89 11.80
C ASN A 29 4.18 -10.02 10.86
N LYS A 30 3.51 -11.03 11.41
CA LYS A 30 3.12 -12.21 10.63
C LYS A 30 2.16 -11.87 9.50
N ASN A 31 1.16 -11.03 9.73
CA ASN A 31 0.17 -10.69 8.71
C ASN A 31 0.81 -10.00 7.50
N TYR A 32 1.72 -9.07 7.75
CA TYR A 32 2.42 -8.35 6.68
C TYR A 32 3.44 -9.25 5.96
N TYR A 33 4.14 -10.11 6.69
CA TYR A 33 5.03 -11.11 6.11
C TYR A 33 4.28 -12.08 5.19
N ASP A 34 3.12 -12.59 5.63
CA ASP A 34 2.29 -13.50 4.85
C ASP A 34 1.76 -12.79 3.58
N LEU A 35 1.34 -11.54 3.68
CA LEU A 35 0.91 -10.73 2.53
C LEU A 35 2.00 -10.61 1.46
N ILE A 36 3.23 -10.26 1.86
CA ILE A 36 4.36 -10.18 0.93
C ILE A 36 4.68 -11.56 0.33
N SER A 37 4.59 -12.62 1.13
CA SER A 37 4.84 -13.98 0.68
C SER A 37 3.83 -14.45 -0.37
N GLU A 38 2.55 -14.15 -0.18
CA GLU A 38 1.50 -14.47 -1.16
C GLU A 38 1.65 -13.61 -2.43
N PHE A 39 1.97 -12.34 -2.29
CA PHE A 39 2.25 -11.48 -3.43
C PHE A 39 3.45 -11.99 -4.24
N TYR A 40 4.51 -12.44 -3.57
CA TYR A 40 5.66 -13.07 -4.23
C TYR A 40 5.28 -14.32 -5.03
N LYS A 41 4.44 -15.19 -4.48
CA LYS A 41 3.97 -16.41 -5.19
C LYS A 41 3.22 -16.06 -6.47
N LEU A 42 2.44 -14.96 -6.46
CA LEU A 42 1.64 -14.53 -7.59
C LEU A 42 2.44 -13.78 -8.66
N THR A 43 3.44 -13.00 -8.25
CA THR A 43 4.12 -12.03 -9.13
C THR A 43 5.59 -12.33 -9.38
N GLY A 44 6.22 -13.16 -8.54
CA GLY A 44 7.67 -13.36 -8.51
C GLY A 44 8.45 -12.17 -7.93
N VAL A 45 7.76 -11.17 -7.34
CA VAL A 45 8.37 -9.96 -6.74
C VAL A 45 8.06 -9.90 -5.25
N PRO A 46 9.04 -10.09 -4.33
CA PRO A 46 8.81 -10.11 -2.88
C PRO A 46 8.83 -8.72 -2.24
N ILE A 47 8.22 -7.72 -2.90
CA ILE A 47 8.29 -6.33 -2.47
C ILE A 47 6.92 -5.69 -2.65
N LEU A 48 6.47 -4.95 -1.63
CA LEU A 48 5.29 -4.08 -1.69
C LEU A 48 5.71 -2.62 -1.48
N PHE A 49 5.06 -1.72 -2.19
CA PHE A 49 5.19 -0.28 -1.93
C PHE A 49 4.44 0.07 -0.65
N ASN A 50 5.15 0.66 0.32
CA ASN A 50 4.58 1.09 1.59
C ASN A 50 4.56 2.60 1.66
N THR A 51 3.40 3.17 1.96
CA THR A 51 3.21 4.61 2.12
C THR A 51 2.26 4.88 3.28
N SER A 52 2.20 6.14 3.74
CA SER A 52 1.25 6.55 4.77
C SER A 52 -0.20 6.42 4.27
N PHE A 53 -1.09 6.07 5.19
CA PHE A 53 -2.51 5.99 4.90
C PHE A 53 -3.21 7.30 5.31
N ASN A 54 -3.29 8.24 4.38
CA ASN A 54 -3.96 9.52 4.52
C ASN A 54 -4.18 10.17 3.14
N LEU A 55 -5.07 11.14 3.05
CA LEU A 55 -5.17 12.02 1.88
C LEU A 55 -4.12 13.11 1.94
N ALA A 56 -3.78 13.68 0.79
CA ALA A 56 -2.83 14.80 0.72
C ALA A 56 -3.31 15.99 1.57
N GLY A 57 -2.49 16.39 2.53
CA GLY A 57 -2.79 17.46 3.47
C GLY A 57 -3.54 17.04 4.74
N ASP A 58 -3.98 15.79 4.84
CA ASP A 58 -4.61 15.25 6.05
C ASP A 58 -3.56 14.62 6.98
N THR A 59 -3.94 14.48 8.25
CA THR A 59 -3.19 13.68 9.22
C THR A 59 -3.28 12.19 8.88
N MET A 60 -2.33 11.42 9.38
CA MET A 60 -2.35 9.96 9.23
C MET A 60 -3.59 9.36 9.89
N VAL A 61 -4.15 8.32 9.29
CA VAL A 61 -5.29 7.58 9.81
C VAL A 61 -4.94 6.94 11.16
N GLU A 62 -5.75 7.19 12.19
CA GLU A 62 -5.60 6.62 13.54
C GLU A 62 -6.77 5.72 13.94
N THR A 63 -7.98 6.02 13.46
CA THR A 63 -9.20 5.29 13.80
C THR A 63 -9.78 4.56 12.60
N ILE A 64 -10.69 3.62 12.85
CA ILE A 64 -11.41 2.92 11.78
C ILE A 64 -12.33 3.88 10.99
N GLU A 65 -12.90 4.88 11.65
CA GLU A 65 -13.70 5.94 11.05
C GLU A 65 -12.87 6.80 10.09
N ASP A 66 -11.64 7.14 10.48
CA ASP A 66 -10.69 7.85 9.62
C ASP A 66 -10.32 7.00 8.40
N ALA A 67 -10.09 5.70 8.60
CA ALA A 67 -9.81 4.77 7.51
C ALA A 67 -10.96 4.74 6.50
N PHE A 68 -12.21 4.60 6.94
CA PHE A 68 -13.37 4.65 6.06
C PHE A 68 -13.54 5.99 5.35
N ARG A 69 -13.30 7.10 6.05
CA ARG A 69 -13.35 8.44 5.46
C ARG A 69 -12.29 8.57 4.36
N THR A 70 -11.06 8.15 4.62
CA THR A 70 -9.95 8.20 3.66
C THR A 70 -10.25 7.35 2.43
N VAL A 71 -10.69 6.11 2.60
CA VAL A 71 -11.02 5.22 1.49
C VAL A 71 -12.16 5.77 0.65
N ARG A 72 -13.23 6.31 1.27
CA ARG A 72 -14.36 6.91 0.54
C ARG A 72 -13.99 8.13 -0.28
N ASN A 73 -12.99 8.89 0.14
CA ASN A 73 -12.53 10.12 -0.51
C ASN A 73 -11.28 9.91 -1.38
N SER A 74 -10.87 8.68 -1.61
CA SER A 74 -9.72 8.28 -2.44
C SER A 74 -10.14 7.33 -3.55
N ASP A 75 -9.20 6.97 -4.42
CA ASP A 75 -9.37 5.94 -5.46
C ASP A 75 -9.06 4.52 -4.96
N ILE A 76 -8.91 4.33 -3.66
CA ILE A 76 -8.71 3.01 -3.05
C ILE A 76 -10.00 2.20 -3.17
N ASN A 77 -9.90 1.03 -3.79
CA ASN A 77 -11.05 0.15 -4.01
C ASN A 77 -11.21 -0.93 -2.95
N TYR A 78 -10.13 -1.24 -2.22
CA TYR A 78 -10.12 -2.31 -1.24
C TYR A 78 -9.40 -1.88 0.03
N MET A 79 -9.96 -2.26 1.17
CA MET A 79 -9.33 -2.10 2.49
C MET A 79 -9.34 -3.45 3.20
N TYR A 80 -8.19 -3.92 3.64
CA TYR A 80 -8.06 -5.15 4.39
C TYR A 80 -7.83 -4.88 5.88
N LEU A 81 -8.61 -5.53 6.72
CA LEU A 81 -8.53 -5.46 8.18
C LEU A 81 -7.97 -6.80 8.70
N PRO A 82 -6.65 -6.90 8.95
CA PRO A 82 -5.98 -8.17 9.24
C PRO A 82 -6.42 -8.80 10.58
N GLU A 83 -6.74 -7.99 11.58
CA GLU A 83 -7.15 -8.46 12.91
C GLU A 83 -8.43 -9.28 12.88
N ILE A 84 -9.35 -8.91 12.01
CA ILE A 84 -10.63 -9.59 11.81
C ILE A 84 -10.73 -10.34 10.48
N LYS A 85 -9.63 -10.37 9.72
CA LYS A 85 -9.50 -11.05 8.42
C LYS A 85 -10.60 -10.68 7.41
N LYS A 86 -10.98 -9.41 7.37
CA LYS A 86 -12.00 -8.91 6.45
C LYS A 86 -11.40 -8.03 5.36
N LEU A 87 -11.79 -8.32 4.12
CA LEU A 87 -11.57 -7.48 2.96
C LEU A 87 -12.85 -6.69 2.68
N ILE A 88 -12.73 -5.38 2.64
CA ILE A 88 -13.83 -4.46 2.34
C ILE A 88 -13.62 -3.95 0.93
N SER A 89 -14.60 -4.15 0.07
CA SER A 89 -14.66 -3.54 -1.26
C SER A 89 -15.44 -2.24 -1.17
N VAL A 90 -14.87 -1.17 -1.70
CA VAL A 90 -15.53 0.13 -1.79
C VAL A 90 -15.94 0.35 -3.23
N PRO A 91 -17.25 0.38 -3.53
CA PRO A 91 -17.74 0.61 -4.89
C PRO A 91 -17.20 1.92 -5.43
N TYR A 92 -16.75 1.92 -6.68
CA TYR A 92 -16.35 3.13 -7.39
C TYR A 92 -17.55 4.08 -7.50
N ASN A 93 -17.53 5.18 -6.79
CA ASN A 93 -18.54 6.22 -6.92
C ASN A 93 -18.12 7.17 -8.05
N LEU A 94 -18.93 7.25 -9.10
CA LEU A 94 -18.84 8.16 -10.24
C LEU A 94 -18.96 9.66 -9.86
N GLY A 95 -18.40 10.09 -8.78
CA GLY A 95 -18.45 11.47 -8.28
C GLY A 95 -17.31 11.78 -7.31
N LYS A 96 -16.36 10.87 -7.14
CA LYS A 96 -15.20 11.14 -6.32
C LYS A 96 -14.32 12.17 -7.02
N SER A 97 -14.03 13.25 -6.30
CA SER A 97 -13.00 14.21 -6.70
C SER A 97 -11.71 13.45 -6.95
N THR A 98 -11.18 13.56 -8.16
CA THR A 98 -9.86 13.01 -8.55
C THR A 98 -8.75 13.80 -7.88
N LYS A 99 -8.65 13.72 -6.55
CA LYS A 99 -7.41 14.15 -5.88
C LYS A 99 -6.51 12.92 -5.85
N PRO A 100 -5.42 12.92 -6.61
CA PRO A 100 -4.48 11.81 -6.59
C PRO A 100 -3.91 11.65 -5.19
N CYS A 101 -3.86 10.43 -4.69
CA CYS A 101 -3.10 10.06 -3.49
C CYS A 101 -1.61 10.07 -3.88
N TYR A 102 -1.00 11.26 -3.95
CA TYR A 102 0.44 11.37 -4.09
C TYR A 102 1.02 11.78 -2.74
N ASN A 103 1.70 10.84 -2.12
CA ASN A 103 2.70 11.15 -1.12
C ASN A 103 4.06 10.79 -1.72
N LEU A 104 4.76 11.81 -2.18
CA LEU A 104 6.19 11.74 -2.46
C LEU A 104 6.96 11.95 -1.17
#